data_c4814c4ba3b7d5edb8a875ef157788ba
#
_entry.id   c4814c4ba3b7d5edb8a875ef157788ba
#
_cell.length_a   1.000
_cell.length_b   1.000
_cell.length_c   1.000
_cell.angle_alpha   90.00
_cell.angle_beta   90.00
_cell.angle_gamma   90.00
#
_symmetry.space_group_name_H-M   'P 1'
#
loop_
_entity.id
_entity.type
_entity.pdbx_description
1 polymer ?
#
loop_
_entity_poly.entity_id
_entity_poly.type
_entity_poly.pdbx_seq_one_letter_code
_entity_poly.pdbx_strand_id
1 'polypeptide(L)'
;MTARVRGQLYGVSGSRSVTAWLDREGDTLRWCDEAGQALAVAPLDACEVSEGPGGAAAFVTLPHGQRFETREGAALLALGAGAGGFRRAWVSRLEGHGGAVVLAVLVTALLLYAGVRFAVPAMAAEVAEAVPPSVAQGMDRAVLRGFDEGVLAPSRLALADRERVEALLAPLIPGVPSHVRPALAFRDGGEAVGANAFALPGGHIVVTDAIVELLTDAELQAVLAHELSHGAARHSLRRGLQFSGLAVLWSWVTGDLGALLTILPVTLLEMSYARDFEFEADAQAVERLVGIGRDPEALARALGRLSPAGTEKASSGYLSTHPPTAERLSALAAAVERVRGWEENL
;
A
#
# COMPACT_ATOMS: atom_id res chain seq x y z
N MET A 1 -37.13 38.93 -21.93
CA MET A 1 -36.09 39.47 -22.85
C MET A 1 -35.11 38.29 -23.05
N THR A 2 -35.08 37.73 -24.25
CA THR A 2 -34.12 36.67 -24.60
C THR A 2 -32.72 37.27 -24.61
N ALA A 3 -31.80 36.67 -23.86
CA ALA A 3 -30.40 37.09 -23.82
C ALA A 3 -29.81 36.93 -25.23
N ARG A 4 -29.25 38.01 -25.78
CA ARG A 4 -28.62 38.02 -27.09
C ARG A 4 -27.12 38.14 -26.90
N VAL A 5 -26.33 37.19 -27.44
CA VAL A 5 -24.88 37.11 -27.25
C VAL A 5 -24.17 37.56 -28.52
N ARG A 6 -23.30 38.56 -28.42
CA ARG A 6 -22.50 39.06 -29.55
C ARG A 6 -21.18 38.28 -29.69
N GLY A 7 -20.80 37.99 -30.95
CA GLY A 7 -19.53 37.28 -31.22
C GLY A 7 -19.12 37.32 -32.69
N GLN A 8 -18.15 36.49 -33.03
CA GLN A 8 -17.64 36.28 -34.38
C GLN A 8 -17.98 34.88 -34.85
N LEU A 9 -18.63 34.73 -35.98
CA LEU A 9 -18.94 33.46 -36.60
C LEU A 9 -17.96 33.20 -37.76
N TYR A 10 -17.27 32.06 -37.71
CA TYR A 10 -16.30 31.60 -38.68
C TYR A 10 -16.88 30.51 -39.56
N GLY A 11 -16.46 30.40 -40.81
CA GLY A 11 -16.84 29.29 -41.70
C GLY A 11 -18.17 29.53 -42.48
N VAL A 12 -18.67 30.78 -42.53
CA VAL A 12 -19.87 31.12 -43.31
C VAL A 12 -19.51 31.42 -44.79
N SER A 13 -18.37 32.07 -45.00
CA SER A 13 -17.85 32.40 -46.35
C SER A 13 -16.32 32.37 -46.38
N GLY A 14 -15.72 31.18 -46.47
CA GLY A 14 -14.26 31.01 -46.50
C GLY A 14 -13.60 31.28 -45.15
N SER A 15 -12.40 31.88 -45.14
CA SER A 15 -11.58 32.13 -43.95
C SER A 15 -11.93 33.40 -43.17
N ARG A 16 -12.95 34.14 -43.58
CA ARG A 16 -13.35 35.40 -42.94
C ARG A 16 -14.39 35.16 -41.85
N SER A 17 -14.24 35.85 -40.70
CA SER A 17 -15.27 35.90 -39.67
C SER A 17 -16.31 36.97 -39.97
N VAL A 18 -17.55 36.73 -39.54
CA VAL A 18 -18.67 37.69 -39.63
C VAL A 18 -19.15 37.96 -38.20
N THR A 19 -19.41 39.26 -37.91
CA THR A 19 -20.05 39.61 -36.63
C THR A 19 -21.46 39.04 -36.60
N ALA A 20 -21.79 38.27 -35.57
CA ALA A 20 -23.08 37.61 -35.43
C ALA A 20 -23.61 37.75 -34.00
N TRP A 21 -24.92 37.69 -33.89
CA TRP A 21 -25.63 37.65 -32.62
C TRP A 21 -26.29 36.28 -32.48
N LEU A 22 -26.03 35.65 -31.36
CA LEU A 22 -26.62 34.33 -31.01
C LEU A 22 -27.87 34.56 -30.18
N ASP A 23 -28.97 34.02 -30.64
CA ASP A 23 -30.25 33.95 -29.95
C ASP A 23 -30.66 32.49 -29.72
N ARG A 24 -31.48 32.22 -28.70
CA ARG A 24 -32.12 30.91 -28.49
C ARG A 24 -33.62 31.00 -28.74
N GLU A 25 -34.12 30.15 -29.61
CA GLU A 25 -35.54 29.95 -29.86
C GLU A 25 -35.94 28.50 -29.56
N GLY A 26 -36.49 28.24 -28.35
CA GLY A 26 -36.79 26.87 -27.90
C GLY A 26 -35.52 26.04 -27.74
N ASP A 27 -35.43 24.93 -28.47
CA ASP A 27 -34.26 24.03 -28.49
C ASP A 27 -33.29 24.27 -29.65
N THR A 28 -33.41 25.47 -30.27
CA THR A 28 -32.58 25.82 -31.42
C THR A 28 -31.78 27.08 -31.11
N LEU A 29 -30.53 27.10 -31.52
CA LEU A 29 -29.62 28.24 -31.51
C LEU A 29 -29.64 28.88 -32.91
N ARG A 30 -29.77 30.19 -32.96
CA ARG A 30 -29.83 30.99 -34.19
C ARG A 30 -28.78 32.08 -34.16
N TRP A 31 -27.96 32.16 -35.19
CA TRP A 31 -26.97 33.20 -35.39
C TRP A 31 -27.47 34.15 -36.47
N CYS A 32 -27.56 35.45 -36.15
CA CYS A 32 -28.07 36.47 -37.05
C CYS A 32 -27.02 37.57 -37.28
N ASP A 33 -27.08 38.24 -38.41
CA ASP A 33 -26.31 39.48 -38.68
C ASP A 33 -26.96 40.70 -37.99
N GLU A 34 -26.36 41.87 -38.19
CA GLU A 34 -26.86 43.14 -37.66
C GLU A 34 -28.27 43.48 -38.14
N ALA A 35 -28.65 43.07 -39.34
CA ALA A 35 -29.97 43.27 -39.94
C ALA A 35 -31.03 42.23 -39.45
N GLY A 36 -30.62 41.27 -38.64
CA GLY A 36 -31.50 40.20 -38.16
C GLY A 36 -31.65 39.02 -39.12
N GLN A 37 -30.87 38.97 -40.21
CA GLN A 37 -30.89 37.87 -41.16
C GLN A 37 -30.13 36.67 -40.58
N ALA A 38 -30.73 35.48 -40.68
CA ALA A 38 -30.11 34.26 -40.16
C ALA A 38 -28.87 33.87 -40.98
N LEU A 39 -27.73 33.77 -40.31
CA LEU A 39 -26.46 33.29 -40.86
C LEU A 39 -26.29 31.80 -40.67
N ALA A 40 -26.76 31.25 -39.54
CA ALA A 40 -26.74 29.84 -39.23
C ALA A 40 -27.85 29.50 -38.22
N VAL A 41 -28.29 28.26 -38.22
CA VAL A 41 -29.27 27.70 -37.29
C VAL A 41 -28.83 26.25 -36.95
N ALA A 42 -28.82 25.90 -35.69
CA ALA A 42 -28.47 24.54 -35.26
C ALA A 42 -29.23 24.13 -34.00
N PRO A 43 -29.60 22.86 -33.84
CA PRO A 43 -30.14 22.35 -32.59
C PRO A 43 -29.16 22.54 -31.42
N LEU A 44 -29.68 22.85 -30.25
CA LEU A 44 -28.90 23.10 -29.03
C LEU A 44 -28.03 21.91 -28.63
N ASP A 45 -28.59 20.71 -28.77
CA ASP A 45 -27.93 19.43 -28.42
C ASP A 45 -26.85 19.03 -29.44
N ALA A 46 -26.89 19.57 -30.66
CA ALA A 46 -25.94 19.31 -31.70
C ALA A 46 -24.72 20.30 -31.69
N CYS A 47 -24.75 21.27 -30.79
CA CYS A 47 -23.69 22.28 -30.67
C CYS A 47 -22.73 21.95 -29.51
N GLU A 48 -21.44 21.95 -29.77
CA GLU A 48 -20.42 21.82 -28.75
C GLU A 48 -19.94 23.19 -28.24
N VAL A 49 -20.03 23.36 -26.90
CA VAL A 49 -19.52 24.60 -26.25
C VAL A 49 -18.17 24.28 -25.59
N SER A 50 -17.17 25.11 -25.88
CA SER A 50 -15.83 25.01 -25.29
C SER A 50 -15.34 26.42 -24.86
N GLU A 51 -14.51 26.45 -23.81
CA GLU A 51 -13.86 27.71 -23.36
C GLU A 51 -12.40 27.72 -23.82
N GLY A 52 -11.92 28.90 -24.16
CA GLY A 52 -10.51 29.09 -24.46
C GLY A 52 -9.65 29.17 -23.20
N PRO A 53 -8.31 29.05 -23.35
CA PRO A 53 -7.38 29.14 -22.24
C PRO A 53 -7.59 30.39 -21.40
N GLY A 54 -7.69 30.26 -20.08
CA GLY A 54 -7.88 31.34 -19.13
C GLY A 54 -9.26 32.00 -19.13
N GLY A 55 -10.28 31.41 -19.76
CA GLY A 55 -11.64 31.98 -19.77
C GLY A 55 -11.81 33.25 -20.62
N ALA A 56 -10.85 33.60 -21.47
CA ALA A 56 -10.83 34.85 -22.25
C ALA A 56 -11.86 34.87 -23.40
N ALA A 57 -12.27 33.70 -23.90
CA ALA A 57 -13.28 33.53 -24.94
C ALA A 57 -14.01 32.21 -24.80
N ALA A 58 -15.27 32.17 -25.19
CA ALA A 58 -16.06 30.96 -25.31
C ALA A 58 -16.37 30.64 -26.77
N PHE A 59 -16.42 29.40 -27.13
CA PHE A 59 -16.65 28.95 -28.49
C PHE A 59 -17.86 28.03 -28.57
N VAL A 60 -18.65 28.17 -29.60
CA VAL A 60 -19.71 27.21 -29.98
C VAL A 60 -19.35 26.62 -31.33
N THR A 61 -19.14 25.34 -31.40
CA THR A 61 -18.92 24.61 -32.65
C THR A 61 -20.25 24.05 -33.14
N LEU A 62 -20.63 24.40 -34.35
CA LEU A 62 -21.86 23.91 -35.00
C LEU A 62 -21.61 22.56 -35.69
N PRO A 63 -22.66 21.75 -35.95
CA PRO A 63 -22.54 20.44 -36.59
C PRO A 63 -21.85 20.41 -37.94
N HIS A 64 -21.88 21.54 -38.67
CA HIS A 64 -21.25 21.66 -39.97
C HIS A 64 -19.84 22.28 -39.96
N GLY A 65 -19.18 22.32 -38.77
CA GLY A 65 -17.81 22.79 -38.59
C GLY A 65 -17.66 24.31 -38.50
N GLN A 66 -18.76 25.05 -38.55
CA GLN A 66 -18.74 26.50 -38.26
C GLN A 66 -18.44 26.72 -36.78
N ARG A 67 -17.74 27.84 -36.46
CA ARG A 67 -17.34 28.16 -35.09
C ARG A 67 -17.72 29.58 -34.73
N PHE A 68 -18.44 29.73 -33.64
CA PHE A 68 -18.79 31.03 -33.06
C PHE A 68 -17.92 31.30 -31.83
N GLU A 69 -17.28 32.47 -31.81
CA GLU A 69 -16.44 32.92 -30.71
C GLU A 69 -17.07 34.16 -30.05
N THR A 70 -17.16 34.13 -28.72
CA THR A 70 -17.66 35.26 -27.94
C THR A 70 -16.84 35.45 -26.66
N ARG A 71 -16.77 36.73 -26.20
CA ARG A 71 -16.22 37.05 -24.87
C ARG A 71 -17.30 37.11 -23.79
N GLU A 72 -18.55 36.94 -24.16
CA GLU A 72 -19.72 36.95 -23.25
C GLU A 72 -20.07 35.54 -22.79
N GLY A 73 -19.07 34.78 -22.24
CA GLY A 73 -19.25 33.37 -21.85
C GLY A 73 -20.38 33.16 -20.85
N ALA A 74 -20.58 34.08 -19.90
CA ALA A 74 -21.67 33.97 -18.92
C ALA A 74 -23.06 34.11 -19.59
N ALA A 75 -23.20 34.98 -20.61
CA ALA A 75 -24.44 35.11 -21.34
C ALA A 75 -24.70 33.90 -22.25
N LEU A 76 -23.66 33.30 -22.80
CA LEU A 76 -23.73 32.07 -23.57
C LEU A 76 -24.24 30.88 -22.70
N LEU A 77 -23.75 30.75 -21.47
CA LEU A 77 -24.22 29.74 -20.52
C LEU A 77 -25.67 29.99 -20.11
N ALA A 78 -26.11 31.24 -19.98
CA ALA A 78 -27.49 31.59 -19.68
C ALA A 78 -28.47 31.18 -20.80
N LEU A 79 -28.00 31.04 -22.05
CA LEU A 79 -28.78 30.49 -23.16
C LEU A 79 -28.93 28.96 -23.08
N GLY A 80 -28.32 28.28 -22.09
CA GLY A 80 -28.37 26.84 -21.90
C GLY A 80 -27.55 26.05 -22.91
N ALA A 81 -26.69 26.71 -23.66
CA ALA A 81 -25.76 26.07 -24.56
C ALA A 81 -24.73 25.28 -23.74
N GLY A 82 -24.84 23.96 -23.73
CA GLY A 82 -23.93 23.06 -23.05
C GLY A 82 -24.57 22.27 -21.91
N ALA A 83 -25.41 21.28 -22.22
CA ALA A 83 -25.94 20.33 -21.22
C ALA A 83 -24.84 19.46 -20.56
N GLY A 84 -23.58 19.50 -21.06
CA GLY A 84 -22.36 18.98 -20.39
C GLY A 84 -21.76 19.96 -19.37
N GLY A 85 -22.34 21.13 -19.19
CA GLY A 85 -21.75 22.29 -18.50
C GLY A 85 -21.72 22.21 -16.98
N PHE A 86 -22.53 21.37 -16.33
CA PHE A 86 -22.57 21.35 -14.86
C PHE A 86 -21.27 20.80 -14.27
N ARG A 87 -20.71 19.74 -14.84
CA ARG A 87 -19.40 19.20 -14.41
C ARG A 87 -18.25 20.15 -14.77
N ARG A 88 -18.28 20.79 -15.97
CA ARG A 88 -17.25 21.75 -16.39
C ARG A 88 -17.31 23.08 -15.64
N ALA A 89 -18.51 23.61 -15.34
CA ALA A 89 -18.65 24.84 -14.57
C ALA A 89 -18.17 24.70 -13.12
N TRP A 90 -18.28 23.51 -12.54
CA TRP A 90 -17.68 23.22 -11.22
C TRP A 90 -16.16 23.14 -11.28
N VAL A 91 -15.61 22.49 -12.30
CA VAL A 91 -14.16 22.38 -12.50
C VAL A 91 -13.54 23.76 -12.81
N SER A 92 -14.12 24.56 -13.71
CA SER A 92 -13.59 25.88 -14.04
C SER A 92 -13.73 26.89 -12.88
N ARG A 93 -14.76 26.77 -12.02
CA ARG A 93 -14.83 27.55 -10.78
C ARG A 93 -13.78 27.15 -9.76
N LEU A 94 -13.45 25.87 -9.67
CA LEU A 94 -12.36 25.35 -8.83
C LEU A 94 -10.98 25.80 -9.39
N GLU A 95 -10.76 25.72 -10.69
CA GLU A 95 -9.53 26.15 -11.35
C GLU A 95 -9.28 27.68 -11.23
N GLY A 96 -10.33 28.50 -11.20
CA GLY A 96 -10.24 29.96 -11.00
C GLY A 96 -9.84 30.36 -9.57
N HIS A 97 -9.87 29.44 -8.60
CA HIS A 97 -9.49 29.68 -7.20
C HIS A 97 -8.27 28.86 -6.84
N GLY A 98 -7.05 29.41 -6.98
CA GLY A 98 -5.81 28.72 -6.62
C GLY A 98 -5.85 28.03 -5.24
N GLY A 99 -6.57 28.63 -4.28
CA GLY A 99 -6.81 28.03 -2.95
C GLY A 99 -7.64 26.74 -3.00
N ALA A 100 -8.61 26.62 -3.90
CA ALA A 100 -9.42 25.40 -4.04
C ALA A 100 -8.62 24.25 -4.66
N VAL A 101 -7.74 24.55 -5.61
CA VAL A 101 -6.82 23.55 -6.19
C VAL A 101 -5.86 23.03 -5.12
N VAL A 102 -5.25 23.92 -4.35
CA VAL A 102 -4.36 23.54 -3.25
C VAL A 102 -5.10 22.69 -2.22
N LEU A 103 -6.32 23.07 -1.83
CA LEU A 103 -7.14 22.28 -0.91
C LEU A 103 -7.46 20.90 -1.49
N ALA A 104 -7.82 20.80 -2.76
CA ALA A 104 -8.10 19.52 -3.42
C ALA A 104 -6.87 18.60 -3.42
N VAL A 105 -5.68 19.14 -3.71
CA VAL A 105 -4.41 18.41 -3.65
C VAL A 105 -4.13 17.92 -2.22
N LEU A 106 -4.29 18.78 -1.22
CA LEU A 106 -4.08 18.41 0.19
C LEU A 106 -5.06 17.34 0.66
N VAL A 107 -6.35 17.45 0.31
CA VAL A 107 -7.38 16.44 0.63
C VAL A 107 -7.05 15.11 -0.05
N THR A 108 -6.68 15.14 -1.33
CA THR A 108 -6.28 13.93 -2.07
C THR A 108 -5.04 13.28 -1.44
N ALA A 109 -4.02 14.06 -1.11
CA ALA A 109 -2.82 13.56 -0.44
C ALA A 109 -3.15 12.97 0.94
N LEU A 110 -4.03 13.62 1.72
CA LEU A 110 -4.49 13.11 3.01
C LEU A 110 -5.28 11.80 2.87
N LEU A 111 -6.18 11.70 1.89
CA LEU A 111 -6.95 10.48 1.61
C LEU A 111 -6.05 9.33 1.17
N LEU A 112 -5.07 9.59 0.31
CA LEU A 112 -4.07 8.60 -0.10
C LEU A 112 -3.22 8.16 1.12
N TYR A 113 -2.75 9.10 1.92
CA TYR A 113 -2.02 8.80 3.15
C TYR A 113 -2.86 7.95 4.11
N ALA A 114 -4.10 8.33 4.36
CA ALA A 114 -5.02 7.57 5.23
C ALA A 114 -5.31 6.17 4.66
N GLY A 115 -5.49 6.06 3.34
CA GLY A 115 -5.67 4.79 2.66
C GLY A 115 -4.48 3.86 2.87
N VAL A 116 -3.27 4.34 2.60
CA VAL A 116 -2.04 3.55 2.76
C VAL A 116 -1.76 3.24 4.24
N ARG A 117 -1.98 4.19 5.16
CA ARG A 117 -1.62 4.04 6.58
C ARG A 117 -2.63 3.20 7.38
N PHE A 118 -3.91 3.22 7.00
CA PHE A 118 -4.98 2.59 7.78
C PHE A 118 -5.80 1.58 6.98
N ALA A 119 -6.26 1.92 5.78
CA ALA A 119 -7.16 1.04 5.03
C ALA A 119 -6.43 -0.20 4.48
N VAL A 120 -5.25 -0.03 3.89
CA VAL A 120 -4.46 -1.16 3.35
C VAL A 120 -4.08 -2.16 4.47
N PRO A 121 -3.54 -1.74 5.64
CA PRO A 121 -3.25 -2.67 6.73
C PRO A 121 -4.50 -3.36 7.30
N ALA A 122 -5.61 -2.63 7.46
CA ALA A 122 -6.87 -3.21 7.94
C ALA A 122 -7.42 -4.28 6.98
N MET A 123 -7.47 -3.97 5.68
CA MET A 123 -7.90 -4.93 4.66
C MET A 123 -6.96 -6.14 4.59
N ALA A 124 -5.65 -5.93 4.69
CA ALA A 124 -4.67 -7.01 4.70
C ALA A 124 -4.85 -7.93 5.92
N ALA A 125 -5.20 -7.39 7.08
CA ALA A 125 -5.48 -8.20 8.27
C ALA A 125 -6.73 -9.06 8.06
N GLU A 126 -7.85 -8.49 7.61
CA GLU A 126 -9.08 -9.22 7.32
C GLU A 126 -8.89 -10.33 6.27
N VAL A 127 -8.19 -10.00 5.17
CA VAL A 127 -7.87 -10.99 4.12
C VAL A 127 -6.95 -12.08 4.65
N ALA A 128 -5.94 -11.72 5.46
CA ALA A 128 -5.04 -12.69 6.07
C ALA A 128 -5.81 -13.70 6.95
N GLU A 129 -6.78 -13.24 7.75
CA GLU A 129 -7.63 -14.12 8.58
C GLU A 129 -8.47 -15.07 7.74
N ALA A 130 -8.93 -14.64 6.57
CA ALA A 130 -9.72 -15.45 5.66
C ALA A 130 -8.89 -16.50 4.88
N VAL A 131 -7.55 -16.40 4.85
CA VAL A 131 -6.70 -17.37 4.14
C VAL A 131 -6.76 -18.75 4.80
N PRO A 132 -7.21 -19.82 4.08
CA PRO A 132 -7.24 -21.14 4.63
C PRO A 132 -5.83 -21.67 5.00
N PRO A 133 -5.68 -22.46 6.07
CA PRO A 133 -4.38 -23.02 6.48
C PRO A 133 -3.68 -23.80 5.38
N SER A 134 -4.42 -24.53 4.55
CA SER A 134 -3.87 -25.30 3.42
C SER A 134 -3.22 -24.41 2.35
N VAL A 135 -3.78 -23.24 2.11
CA VAL A 135 -3.23 -22.23 1.18
C VAL A 135 -1.93 -21.65 1.75
N ALA A 136 -1.94 -21.23 3.01
CA ALA A 136 -0.76 -20.72 3.70
C ALA A 136 0.40 -21.74 3.72
N GLN A 137 0.12 -23.03 4.02
CA GLN A 137 1.11 -24.11 3.92
C GLN A 137 1.59 -24.35 2.48
N GLY A 138 0.72 -24.13 1.49
CA GLY A 138 1.12 -24.15 0.07
C GLY A 138 2.14 -23.05 -0.24
N MET A 139 1.94 -21.88 0.35
CA MET A 139 2.89 -20.75 0.23
C MET A 139 4.23 -21.08 0.89
N ASP A 140 4.23 -21.70 2.09
CA ASP A 140 5.47 -22.14 2.75
C ASP A 140 6.32 -23.03 1.84
N ARG A 141 5.68 -24.03 1.23
CA ARG A 141 6.38 -24.93 0.30
C ARG A 141 6.93 -24.24 -0.93
N ALA A 142 6.21 -23.23 -1.44
CA ALA A 142 6.67 -22.46 -2.58
C ALA A 142 7.86 -21.54 -2.23
N VAL A 143 7.78 -20.88 -1.08
CA VAL A 143 8.85 -20.01 -0.57
C VAL A 143 10.11 -20.82 -0.26
N LEU A 144 9.97 -21.97 0.44
CA LEU A 144 11.10 -22.86 0.74
C LEU A 144 11.80 -23.34 -0.53
N ARG A 145 11.05 -23.75 -1.55
CA ARG A 145 11.65 -24.15 -2.84
C ARG A 145 12.41 -22.99 -3.49
N GLY A 146 11.84 -21.78 -3.50
CA GLY A 146 12.53 -20.62 -4.05
C GLY A 146 13.81 -20.28 -3.31
N PHE A 147 13.84 -20.43 -1.99
CA PHE A 147 15.06 -20.27 -1.19
C PHE A 147 16.09 -21.36 -1.47
N ASP A 148 15.66 -22.60 -1.58
CA ASP A 148 16.53 -23.75 -1.87
C ASP A 148 17.14 -23.67 -3.28
N GLU A 149 16.48 -22.99 -4.22
CA GLU A 149 16.98 -22.81 -5.59
C GLU A 149 17.99 -21.65 -5.74
N GLY A 150 18.00 -20.70 -4.81
CA GLY A 150 18.78 -19.47 -5.03
C GLY A 150 19.59 -18.91 -3.86
N VAL A 151 19.20 -19.18 -2.62
CA VAL A 151 19.73 -18.43 -1.47
C VAL A 151 20.22 -19.32 -0.33
N LEU A 152 19.51 -20.41 -0.05
CA LEU A 152 19.79 -21.29 1.09
C LEU A 152 20.33 -22.64 0.62
N ALA A 153 21.27 -23.19 1.37
CA ALA A 153 21.79 -24.51 1.14
C ALA A 153 21.20 -25.53 2.14
N PRO A 154 21.29 -26.84 1.87
CA PRO A 154 20.92 -27.85 2.83
C PRO A 154 21.69 -27.70 4.14
N SER A 155 20.99 -27.81 5.26
CA SER A 155 21.58 -27.70 6.59
C SER A 155 22.63 -28.79 6.84
N ARG A 156 23.70 -28.42 7.51
CA ARG A 156 24.82 -29.27 7.94
C ARG A 156 24.73 -29.68 9.43
N LEU A 157 23.72 -29.18 10.14
CA LEU A 157 23.52 -29.57 11.57
C LEU A 157 23.41 -31.05 11.73
N ALA A 158 24.04 -31.55 12.76
CA ALA A 158 23.88 -32.93 13.20
C ALA A 158 22.42 -33.23 13.61
N LEU A 159 21.98 -34.48 13.50
CA LEU A 159 20.63 -34.84 13.88
C LEU A 159 20.32 -34.47 15.34
N ALA A 160 21.28 -34.65 16.24
CA ALA A 160 21.14 -34.29 17.65
C ALA A 160 20.88 -32.79 17.87
N ASP A 161 21.50 -31.91 17.07
CA ASP A 161 21.25 -30.45 17.15
C ASP A 161 19.86 -30.09 16.65
N ARG A 162 19.39 -30.72 15.59
CA ARG A 162 18.02 -30.52 15.07
C ARG A 162 16.98 -31.02 16.10
N GLU A 163 17.15 -32.20 16.66
CA GLU A 163 16.30 -32.73 17.72
C GLU A 163 16.29 -31.85 18.97
N ARG A 164 17.46 -31.28 19.35
CA ARG A 164 17.57 -30.29 20.43
C ARG A 164 16.73 -29.03 20.14
N VAL A 165 16.80 -28.48 18.93
CA VAL A 165 16.05 -27.29 18.58
C VAL A 165 14.54 -27.58 18.47
N GLU A 166 14.15 -28.78 17.98
CA GLU A 166 12.76 -29.22 17.97
C GLU A 166 12.22 -29.36 19.40
N ALA A 167 13.03 -29.87 20.34
CA ALA A 167 12.67 -29.93 21.76
C ALA A 167 12.52 -28.55 22.42
N LEU A 168 13.22 -27.53 21.96
CA LEU A 168 13.03 -26.14 22.39
C LEU A 168 11.71 -25.54 21.86
N LEU A 169 11.28 -25.89 20.66
CA LEU A 169 10.02 -25.44 20.09
C LEU A 169 8.81 -26.09 20.72
N ALA A 170 8.87 -27.39 21.03
CA ALA A 170 7.74 -28.21 21.47
C ALA A 170 6.91 -27.57 22.61
N PRO A 171 7.49 -27.03 23.72
CA PRO A 171 6.73 -26.44 24.81
C PRO A 171 6.08 -25.09 24.43
N LEU A 172 6.47 -24.47 23.33
CA LEU A 172 5.91 -23.21 22.83
C LEU A 172 4.63 -23.40 21.99
N ILE A 173 4.36 -24.63 21.51
CA ILE A 173 3.24 -24.95 20.61
C ILE A 173 1.86 -24.86 21.29
N PRO A 174 1.68 -25.28 22.57
CA PRO A 174 0.38 -25.16 23.23
C PRO A 174 -0.16 -23.72 23.18
N GLY A 175 -1.45 -23.59 22.83
CA GLY A 175 -2.11 -22.27 22.69
C GLY A 175 -1.85 -21.52 21.39
N VAL A 176 -1.08 -22.09 20.46
CA VAL A 176 -0.95 -21.54 19.09
C VAL A 176 -2.26 -21.72 18.34
N PRO A 177 -2.74 -20.69 17.61
CA PRO A 177 -3.96 -20.79 16.82
C PRO A 177 -3.92 -21.95 15.81
N SER A 178 -5.04 -22.62 15.60
CA SER A 178 -5.13 -23.82 14.74
C SER A 178 -4.78 -23.63 13.27
N HIS A 179 -4.73 -22.38 12.82
CA HIS A 179 -4.30 -22.03 11.46
C HIS A 179 -2.78 -22.13 11.26
N VAL A 180 -1.99 -22.11 12.33
CA VAL A 180 -0.54 -22.25 12.31
C VAL A 180 -0.19 -23.74 12.45
N ARG A 181 0.74 -24.19 11.63
CA ARG A 181 1.33 -25.55 11.71
C ARG A 181 2.82 -25.41 11.98
N PRO A 182 3.23 -25.23 13.25
CA PRO A 182 4.63 -25.02 13.59
C PRO A 182 5.46 -26.24 13.18
N ALA A 183 6.49 -25.99 12.39
CA ALA A 183 7.50 -26.98 12.02
C ALA A 183 8.80 -26.24 11.71
N LEU A 184 9.95 -26.87 11.98
CA LEU A 184 11.25 -26.28 11.69
C LEU A 184 11.76 -26.73 10.32
N ALA A 185 12.36 -25.78 9.60
CA ALA A 185 13.05 -26.01 8.34
C ALA A 185 14.51 -25.54 8.49
N PHE A 186 15.43 -26.48 8.75
CA PHE A 186 16.84 -26.18 8.93
C PHE A 186 17.54 -25.95 7.59
N ARG A 187 18.34 -24.87 7.47
CA ARG A 187 19.08 -24.50 6.27
C ARG A 187 20.43 -23.89 6.63
N ASP A 188 21.39 -24.06 5.74
CA ASP A 188 22.62 -23.26 5.79
C ASP A 188 22.37 -21.92 5.06
N GLY A 189 22.46 -20.81 5.79
CA GLY A 189 22.24 -19.46 5.29
C GLY A 189 23.45 -18.87 4.56
N GLY A 190 24.61 -19.51 4.61
CA GLY A 190 25.85 -18.99 4.06
C GLY A 190 26.18 -17.57 4.57
N GLU A 191 26.92 -16.79 3.78
CA GLU A 191 27.25 -15.40 4.12
C GLU A 191 26.08 -14.44 3.84
N ALA A 192 25.21 -14.77 2.88
CA ALA A 192 24.14 -13.88 2.44
C ALA A 192 23.01 -13.72 3.48
N VAL A 193 22.66 -14.81 4.17
CA VAL A 193 21.58 -14.83 5.17
C VAL A 193 22.15 -14.88 6.60
N GLY A 194 23.31 -15.49 6.79
CA GLY A 194 24.00 -15.56 8.08
C GLY A 194 23.18 -16.24 9.17
N ALA A 195 23.37 -15.82 10.43
CA ALA A 195 22.61 -16.28 11.58
C ALA A 195 21.19 -15.65 11.53
N ASN A 196 20.18 -16.47 11.19
CA ASN A 196 18.81 -15.97 10.99
C ASN A 196 17.76 -17.05 11.34
N ALA A 197 16.57 -16.57 11.73
CA ALA A 197 15.35 -17.36 11.81
C ALA A 197 14.18 -16.50 11.30
N PHE A 198 13.18 -17.10 10.65
CA PHE A 198 12.02 -16.36 10.18
C PHE A 198 10.81 -17.27 9.97
N ALA A 199 9.62 -16.73 10.33
CA ALA A 199 8.36 -17.43 10.18
C ALA A 199 7.79 -17.28 8.77
N LEU A 200 7.33 -18.40 8.21
CA LEU A 200 6.60 -18.47 6.94
C LEU A 200 5.08 -18.37 7.16
N PRO A 201 4.30 -18.04 6.11
CA PRO A 201 2.85 -17.81 6.19
C PRO A 201 2.02 -18.93 6.83
N GLY A 202 2.38 -20.18 6.65
CA GLY A 202 1.67 -21.38 7.17
C GLY A 202 2.19 -21.87 8.53
N GLY A 203 3.22 -21.20 9.07
CA GLY A 203 3.77 -21.50 10.40
C GLY A 203 5.07 -22.29 10.42
N HIS A 204 5.65 -22.63 9.27
CA HIS A 204 7.03 -23.14 9.27
C HIS A 204 7.98 -22.01 9.70
N ILE A 205 8.97 -22.36 10.49
CA ILE A 205 10.05 -21.46 10.90
C ILE A 205 11.34 -21.97 10.25
N VAL A 206 11.92 -21.16 9.40
CA VAL A 206 13.25 -21.42 8.86
C VAL A 206 14.27 -21.04 9.93
N VAL A 207 15.23 -21.92 10.18
CA VAL A 207 16.30 -21.71 11.16
C VAL A 207 17.63 -22.00 10.48
N THR A 208 18.54 -21.05 10.47
CA THR A 208 19.86 -21.24 9.86
C THR A 208 20.81 -21.94 10.81
N ASP A 209 21.75 -22.70 10.26
CA ASP A 209 22.78 -23.39 11.06
C ASP A 209 23.54 -22.40 11.95
N ALA A 210 23.89 -21.24 11.40
CA ALA A 210 24.65 -20.22 12.11
C ALA A 210 23.94 -19.64 13.35
N ILE A 211 22.59 -19.52 13.37
CA ILE A 211 21.89 -19.04 14.58
C ILE A 211 21.86 -20.11 15.66
N VAL A 212 21.78 -21.38 15.27
CA VAL A 212 21.80 -22.52 16.19
C VAL A 212 23.18 -22.68 16.88
N GLU A 213 24.26 -22.36 16.16
CA GLU A 213 25.63 -22.36 16.68
C GLU A 213 25.93 -21.14 17.56
N LEU A 214 25.32 -19.99 17.24
CA LEU A 214 25.59 -18.72 17.92
C LEU A 214 24.87 -18.58 19.26
N LEU A 215 23.61 -19.02 19.35
CA LEU A 215 22.74 -18.74 20.49
C LEU A 215 22.76 -19.90 21.51
N THR A 216 22.61 -19.55 22.78
CA THR A 216 22.31 -20.54 23.83
C THR A 216 20.90 -21.08 23.66
N ASP A 217 20.57 -22.23 24.28
CA ASP A 217 19.23 -22.83 24.22
C ASP A 217 18.13 -21.86 24.68
N ALA A 218 18.39 -21.09 25.75
CA ALA A 218 17.41 -20.10 26.23
C ALA A 218 17.19 -18.97 25.25
N GLU A 219 18.24 -18.45 24.64
CA GLU A 219 18.20 -17.39 23.63
C GLU A 219 17.52 -17.89 22.35
N LEU A 220 17.87 -19.09 21.89
CA LEU A 220 17.27 -19.71 20.71
C LEU A 220 15.77 -19.99 20.93
N GLN A 221 15.40 -20.51 22.11
CA GLN A 221 13.99 -20.70 22.47
C GLN A 221 13.21 -19.38 22.47
N ALA A 222 13.81 -18.29 22.93
CA ALA A 222 13.19 -16.98 22.89
C ALA A 222 13.01 -16.45 21.45
N VAL A 223 13.98 -16.67 20.57
CA VAL A 223 13.83 -16.38 19.13
C VAL A 223 12.73 -17.23 18.51
N LEU A 224 12.67 -18.54 18.82
CA LEU A 224 11.59 -19.40 18.32
C LEU A 224 10.21 -18.95 18.81
N ALA A 225 10.10 -18.46 20.06
CA ALA A 225 8.86 -17.89 20.59
C ALA A 225 8.44 -16.64 19.83
N HIS A 226 9.40 -15.79 19.46
CA HIS A 226 9.17 -14.59 18.67
C HIS A 226 8.72 -14.94 17.23
N GLU A 227 9.41 -15.88 16.55
CA GLU A 227 9.01 -16.33 15.21
C GLU A 227 7.63 -16.99 15.21
N LEU A 228 7.34 -17.80 16.24
CA LEU A 228 6.05 -18.42 16.40
C LEU A 228 4.93 -17.39 16.59
N SER A 229 5.22 -16.27 17.25
CA SER A 229 4.29 -15.15 17.42
C SER A 229 4.02 -14.43 16.10
N HIS A 230 5.03 -14.25 15.24
CA HIS A 230 4.83 -13.78 13.87
C HIS A 230 3.89 -14.69 13.07
N GLY A 231 4.06 -16.01 13.20
CA GLY A 231 3.16 -17.00 12.58
C GLY A 231 1.74 -16.92 13.13
N ALA A 232 1.59 -16.84 14.46
CA ALA A 232 0.30 -16.76 15.15
C ALA A 232 -0.50 -15.51 14.76
N ALA A 233 0.15 -14.36 14.65
CA ALA A 233 -0.44 -13.09 14.23
C ALA A 233 -0.50 -12.94 12.69
N ARG A 234 -0.09 -13.93 11.92
CA ARG A 234 -0.07 -13.94 10.45
C ARG A 234 0.72 -12.78 9.83
N HIS A 235 1.78 -12.30 10.50
CA HIS A 235 2.52 -11.11 10.08
C HIS A 235 3.08 -11.24 8.67
N SER A 236 3.62 -12.40 8.29
CA SER A 236 4.13 -12.67 6.94
C SER A 236 3.04 -12.52 5.87
N LEU A 237 1.82 -13.04 6.13
CA LEU A 237 0.68 -12.89 5.22
C LEU A 237 0.20 -11.44 5.16
N ARG A 238 0.00 -10.80 6.32
CA ARG A 238 -0.43 -9.40 6.40
C ARG A 238 0.54 -8.49 5.66
N ARG A 239 1.83 -8.72 5.82
CA ARG A 239 2.88 -7.95 5.13
C ARG A 239 2.86 -8.17 3.62
N GLY A 240 2.78 -9.42 3.17
CA GLY A 240 2.68 -9.75 1.75
C GLY A 240 1.44 -9.14 1.09
N LEU A 241 0.29 -9.17 1.78
CA LEU A 241 -0.95 -8.57 1.30
C LEU A 241 -0.88 -7.03 1.28
N GLN A 242 -0.26 -6.39 2.29
CA GLN A 242 -0.05 -4.94 2.28
C GLN A 242 0.82 -4.52 1.10
N PHE A 243 1.92 -5.24 0.85
CA PHE A 243 2.80 -4.98 -0.27
C PHE A 243 2.09 -5.17 -1.61
N SER A 244 1.35 -6.27 -1.79
CA SER A 244 0.56 -6.53 -2.99
C SER A 244 -0.53 -5.47 -3.21
N GLY A 245 -1.20 -5.03 -2.15
CA GLY A 245 -2.19 -3.97 -2.20
C GLY A 245 -1.60 -2.63 -2.64
N LEU A 246 -0.42 -2.26 -2.12
CA LEU A 246 0.30 -1.06 -2.55
C LEU A 246 0.76 -1.17 -4.00
N ALA A 247 1.22 -2.34 -4.43
CA ALA A 247 1.66 -2.58 -5.78
C ALA A 247 0.49 -2.51 -6.79
N VAL A 248 -0.69 -3.05 -6.44
CA VAL A 248 -1.93 -2.88 -7.22
C VAL A 248 -2.32 -1.41 -7.30
N LEU A 249 -2.29 -0.68 -6.19
CA LEU A 249 -2.59 0.75 -6.17
C LEU A 249 -1.62 1.53 -7.08
N TRP A 250 -0.32 1.23 -7.00
CA TRP A 250 0.70 1.84 -7.85
C TRP A 250 0.46 1.56 -9.33
N SER A 251 0.16 0.29 -9.70
CA SER A 251 -0.13 -0.08 -11.09
C SER A 251 -1.38 0.61 -11.63
N TRP A 252 -2.37 0.85 -10.77
CA TRP A 252 -3.60 1.57 -11.14
C TRP A 252 -3.32 3.05 -11.42
N VAL A 253 -2.41 3.66 -10.67
CA VAL A 253 -2.00 5.06 -10.85
C VAL A 253 -1.10 5.23 -12.07
N THR A 254 -0.18 4.30 -12.32
CA THR A 254 0.83 4.40 -13.39
C THR A 254 0.43 3.70 -14.69
N GLY A 255 -0.55 2.79 -14.63
CA GLY A 255 -0.94 1.94 -15.75
C GLY A 255 0.03 0.78 -16.05
N ASP A 256 1.06 0.57 -15.22
CA ASP A 256 2.10 -0.46 -15.40
C ASP A 256 1.91 -1.65 -14.45
N LEU A 257 1.40 -2.76 -15.01
CA LEU A 257 1.26 -4.04 -14.32
C LEU A 257 2.54 -4.90 -14.36
N GLY A 258 3.47 -4.61 -15.28
CA GLY A 258 4.67 -5.42 -15.48
C GLY A 258 5.67 -5.32 -14.33
N ALA A 259 5.77 -4.16 -13.71
CA ALA A 259 6.64 -3.92 -12.56
C ALA A 259 6.28 -4.77 -11.32
N LEU A 260 5.02 -5.22 -11.20
CA LEU A 260 4.55 -6.06 -10.11
C LEU A 260 5.16 -7.46 -10.08
N LEU A 261 5.34 -8.06 -11.26
CA LEU A 261 5.76 -9.46 -11.36
C LEU A 261 7.26 -9.67 -11.13
N THR A 262 8.06 -8.62 -11.30
CA THR A 262 9.53 -8.68 -11.18
C THR A 262 10.05 -8.39 -9.77
N ILE A 263 9.27 -7.72 -8.93
CA ILE A 263 9.71 -7.23 -7.60
C ILE A 263 9.36 -8.24 -6.48
N LEU A 264 8.34 -9.08 -6.64
CA LEU A 264 7.78 -9.95 -5.59
C LEU A 264 8.76 -10.95 -4.94
N PRO A 265 9.65 -11.66 -5.67
CA PRO A 265 10.49 -12.68 -5.02
C PRO A 265 11.63 -12.13 -4.17
N VAL A 266 12.23 -11.02 -4.59
CA VAL A 266 13.42 -10.44 -3.92
C VAL A 266 13.05 -9.63 -2.68
N THR A 267 11.91 -8.94 -2.71
CA THR A 267 11.45 -8.09 -1.61
C THR A 267 10.95 -8.85 -0.40
N LEU A 268 10.51 -10.12 -0.54
CA LEU A 268 10.10 -10.94 0.61
C LEU A 268 11.26 -11.23 1.57
N LEU A 269 12.49 -11.32 1.05
CA LEU A 269 13.71 -11.52 1.86
C LEU A 269 14.23 -10.23 2.50
N GLU A 270 14.02 -9.06 1.86
CA GLU A 270 14.52 -7.77 2.32
C GLU A 270 13.52 -6.98 3.17
N MET A 271 12.28 -7.46 3.30
CA MET A 271 11.22 -6.76 4.04
C MET A 271 11.39 -6.96 5.54
N SER A 272 12.01 -5.99 6.21
CA SER A 272 11.86 -5.89 7.66
C SER A 272 10.39 -5.78 8.05
N TYR A 273 9.98 -6.47 9.11
CA TYR A 273 8.63 -6.34 9.65
C TYR A 273 8.36 -4.89 10.07
N ALA A 274 7.10 -4.45 9.94
CA ALA A 274 6.70 -3.17 10.47
C ALA A 274 6.96 -3.14 11.98
N ARG A 275 7.36 -1.99 12.53
CA ARG A 275 7.62 -1.85 13.98
C ARG A 275 6.49 -2.37 14.84
N ASP A 276 5.25 -2.12 14.45
CA ASP A 276 4.07 -2.57 15.18
C ASP A 276 4.01 -4.11 15.28
N PHE A 277 4.44 -4.83 14.23
CA PHE A 277 4.52 -6.29 14.22
C PHE A 277 5.63 -6.82 15.12
N GLU A 278 6.76 -6.11 15.20
CA GLU A 278 7.85 -6.47 16.11
C GLU A 278 7.42 -6.32 17.58
N PHE A 279 6.74 -5.21 17.90
CA PHE A 279 6.23 -5.01 19.26
C PHE A 279 5.17 -6.05 19.65
N GLU A 280 4.29 -6.41 18.71
CA GLU A 280 3.29 -7.46 18.92
C GLU A 280 3.95 -8.83 19.14
N ALA A 281 4.92 -9.18 18.30
CA ALA A 281 5.62 -10.44 18.39
C ALA A 281 6.48 -10.54 19.66
N ASP A 282 7.17 -9.47 20.06
CA ASP A 282 7.94 -9.41 21.31
C ASP A 282 7.04 -9.60 22.54
N ALA A 283 5.91 -8.92 22.60
CA ALA A 283 4.97 -9.05 23.72
C ALA A 283 4.41 -10.47 23.83
N GLN A 284 3.99 -11.05 22.73
CA GLN A 284 3.51 -12.44 22.69
C GLN A 284 4.62 -13.46 23.03
N ALA A 285 5.86 -13.22 22.59
CA ALA A 285 6.98 -14.08 22.93
C ALA A 285 7.28 -14.06 24.43
N VAL A 286 7.28 -12.87 25.05
CA VAL A 286 7.43 -12.71 26.52
C VAL A 286 6.35 -13.49 27.27
N GLU A 287 5.07 -13.28 26.91
CA GLU A 287 3.95 -14.01 27.54
C GLU A 287 4.08 -15.52 27.40
N ARG A 288 4.48 -15.97 26.22
CA ARG A 288 4.66 -17.41 25.92
C ARG A 288 5.82 -18.02 26.69
N LEU A 289 6.95 -17.32 26.82
CA LEU A 289 8.10 -17.78 27.60
C LEU A 289 7.75 -17.90 29.08
N VAL A 290 7.11 -16.90 29.65
CA VAL A 290 6.66 -16.91 31.04
C VAL A 290 5.64 -18.02 31.25
N GLY A 291 4.68 -18.19 30.34
CA GLY A 291 3.68 -19.26 30.42
C GLY A 291 4.25 -20.68 30.49
N ILE A 292 5.49 -20.89 30.06
CA ILE A 292 6.21 -22.18 30.19
C ILE A 292 7.34 -22.13 31.23
N GLY A 293 7.38 -21.12 32.10
CA GLY A 293 8.40 -20.94 33.16
C GLY A 293 9.80 -20.69 32.64
N ARG A 294 9.93 -19.99 31.51
CA ARG A 294 11.21 -19.60 30.91
C ARG A 294 11.48 -18.11 31.11
N ASP A 295 12.78 -17.77 31.12
CA ASP A 295 13.23 -16.39 31.30
C ASP A 295 12.91 -15.51 30.07
N PRO A 296 12.01 -14.52 30.17
CA PRO A 296 11.65 -13.67 29.06
C PRO A 296 12.76 -12.70 28.64
N GLU A 297 13.77 -12.41 29.49
CA GLU A 297 14.93 -11.59 29.14
C GLU A 297 15.85 -12.28 28.12
N ALA A 298 15.68 -13.58 27.93
CA ALA A 298 16.48 -14.33 26.95
C ALA A 298 16.35 -13.74 25.53
N LEU A 299 15.17 -13.16 25.19
CA LEU A 299 14.98 -12.50 23.88
C LEU A 299 15.88 -11.26 23.75
N ALA A 300 15.94 -10.42 24.78
CA ALA A 300 16.81 -9.25 24.76
C ALA A 300 18.30 -9.63 24.66
N ARG A 301 18.71 -10.72 25.37
CA ARG A 301 20.08 -11.25 25.26
C ARG A 301 20.38 -11.80 23.87
N ALA A 302 19.42 -12.50 23.25
CA ALA A 302 19.55 -12.98 21.88
C ALA A 302 19.77 -11.84 20.88
N LEU A 303 18.94 -10.78 20.96
CA LEU A 303 19.10 -9.57 20.13
C LEU A 303 20.48 -8.92 20.34
N GLY A 304 20.94 -8.83 21.58
CA GLY A 304 22.29 -8.32 21.89
C GLY A 304 23.41 -9.17 21.30
N ARG A 305 23.28 -10.50 21.34
CA ARG A 305 24.28 -11.42 20.78
C ARG A 305 24.31 -11.43 19.25
N LEU A 306 23.15 -11.26 18.63
CA LEU A 306 22.99 -11.13 17.18
C LEU A 306 23.46 -9.78 16.65
N SER A 307 23.63 -8.78 17.52
CA SER A 307 24.11 -7.44 17.15
C SER A 307 25.64 -7.43 17.11
N PRO A 308 26.29 -7.28 15.93
CA PRO A 308 27.74 -7.20 15.86
C PRO A 308 28.23 -5.95 16.59
N ALA A 309 29.17 -6.11 17.49
CA ALA A 309 29.80 -4.99 18.20
C ALA A 309 30.41 -4.01 17.20
N GLY A 310 29.87 -2.80 17.10
CA GLY A 310 30.45 -1.68 16.34
C GLY A 310 29.92 -1.46 14.92
N THR A 311 28.87 -2.12 14.47
CA THR A 311 28.24 -1.86 13.16
C THR A 311 26.82 -1.35 13.30
N GLU A 312 26.57 -0.08 12.93
CA GLU A 312 25.22 0.53 12.88
C GLU A 312 24.32 -0.05 11.76
N LYS A 313 24.86 -0.94 10.94
CA LYS A 313 24.10 -1.63 9.86
C LYS A 313 24.46 -3.11 9.85
N ALA A 314 23.58 -3.94 10.45
CA ALA A 314 23.55 -5.35 10.11
C ALA A 314 23.05 -5.46 8.65
N SER A 315 23.98 -5.69 7.72
CA SER A 315 23.66 -5.84 6.30
C SER A 315 23.10 -7.22 5.95
N SER A 316 23.16 -8.17 6.87
CA SER A 316 22.66 -9.53 6.73
C SER A 316 22.29 -10.14 8.09
N GLY A 317 21.54 -11.23 8.09
CA GLY A 317 21.13 -11.95 9.29
C GLY A 317 19.84 -11.47 9.94
N TYR A 318 19.57 -11.97 11.13
CA TYR A 318 18.30 -11.77 11.87
C TYR A 318 17.94 -10.30 12.06
N LEU A 319 18.90 -9.45 12.36
CA LEU A 319 18.65 -8.04 12.61
C LEU A 319 18.32 -7.23 11.34
N SER A 320 18.56 -7.76 10.15
CA SER A 320 18.13 -7.11 8.91
C SER A 320 16.61 -7.21 8.71
N THR A 321 16.02 -8.31 9.17
CA THR A 321 14.57 -8.54 9.14
C THR A 321 13.87 -8.06 10.42
N HIS A 322 14.59 -8.08 11.57
CA HIS A 322 14.08 -7.73 12.92
C HIS A 322 14.97 -6.67 13.59
N PRO A 323 14.94 -5.39 13.15
CA PRO A 323 15.85 -4.37 13.67
C PRO A 323 15.69 -4.11 15.17
N PRO A 324 16.78 -4.15 15.97
CA PRO A 324 16.74 -3.86 17.40
C PRO A 324 16.75 -2.35 17.62
N THR A 325 15.59 -1.69 17.51
CA THR A 325 15.51 -0.27 17.82
C THR A 325 15.53 -0.02 19.32
N ALA A 326 16.03 1.14 19.77
CA ALA A 326 16.00 1.52 21.19
C ALA A 326 14.57 1.49 21.77
N GLU A 327 13.58 1.89 20.96
CA GLU A 327 12.16 1.83 21.30
C GLU A 327 11.70 0.38 21.53
N ARG A 328 12.12 -0.56 20.67
CA ARG A 328 11.81 -1.98 20.77
C ARG A 328 12.40 -2.59 22.04
N LEU A 329 13.67 -2.33 22.30
CA LEU A 329 14.33 -2.84 23.52
C LEU A 329 13.68 -2.28 24.79
N SER A 330 13.27 -1.00 24.80
CA SER A 330 12.53 -0.40 25.91
C SER A 330 11.14 -1.01 26.09
N ALA A 331 10.41 -1.25 25.01
CA ALA A 331 9.09 -1.89 25.05
C ALA A 331 9.18 -3.34 25.51
N LEU A 332 10.21 -4.07 25.08
CA LEU A 332 10.49 -5.44 25.54
C LEU A 332 10.76 -5.48 27.03
N ALA A 333 11.62 -4.60 27.55
CA ALA A 333 11.87 -4.48 29.00
C ALA A 333 10.57 -4.19 29.77
N ALA A 334 9.74 -3.26 29.27
CA ALA A 334 8.44 -2.95 29.89
C ALA A 334 7.44 -4.13 29.83
N ALA A 335 7.50 -4.97 28.79
CA ALA A 335 6.70 -6.18 28.70
C ALA A 335 7.14 -7.23 29.74
N VAL A 336 8.44 -7.42 29.92
CA VAL A 336 9.01 -8.30 30.95
C VAL A 336 8.58 -7.88 32.36
N GLU A 337 8.71 -6.59 32.68
CA GLU A 337 8.31 -6.07 34.01
C GLU A 337 6.80 -6.22 34.26
N ARG A 338 5.96 -6.00 33.28
CA ARG A 338 4.52 -6.21 33.43
C ARG A 338 4.17 -7.65 33.80
N VAL A 339 4.79 -8.62 33.15
CA VAL A 339 4.48 -10.03 33.42
C VAL A 339 5.03 -10.47 34.77
N ARG A 340 6.22 -10.02 35.19
CA ARG A 340 6.76 -10.25 36.53
C ARG A 340 5.86 -9.70 37.64
N GLY A 341 5.35 -8.46 37.45
CA GLY A 341 4.42 -7.86 38.42
C GLY A 341 3.08 -8.59 38.57
N TRP A 342 2.69 -9.43 37.58
CA TRP A 342 1.52 -10.31 37.70
C TRP A 342 1.84 -11.57 38.50
N GLU A 343 3.04 -12.16 38.38
CA GLU A 343 3.46 -13.32 39.15
C GLU A 343 3.61 -13.03 40.64
N GLU A 344 4.04 -11.80 41.01
CA GLU A 344 4.17 -11.36 42.39
C GLU A 344 2.81 -11.09 43.08
N ASN A 345 1.72 -10.95 42.31
CA ASN A 345 0.38 -10.65 42.83
C ASN A 345 -0.58 -11.86 42.81
N LEU A 346 -0.10 -13.05 42.43
CA LEU A 346 -0.83 -14.33 42.49
C LEU A 346 -0.31 -15.21 43.63
#